data_33f38a78894a030d2a15b3d7f88d7a2f
#
_entry.id   33f38a78894a030d2a15b3d7f88d7a2f
#
_cell.length_a   1.000
_cell.length_b   1.000
_cell.length_c   1.000
_cell.angle_alpha   90.00
_cell.angle_beta   90.00
_cell.angle_gamma   90.00
#
_symmetry.space_group_name_H-M   'P 1'
#
loop_
_entity.id
_entity.type
_entity.pdbx_description
1 polymer ?
#
loop_
_entity_poly.entity_id
_entity_poly.type
_entity_poly.pdbx_seq_one_letter_code
_entity_poly.pdbx_strand_id
1 'polypeptide(L)'
;FTGVIPIAGDQVTSDIAQALRTPTPQAEDIKQKHGCAVTEFTKDDETVEVLGVGGRPPRELSRSSLADIIQPRYSELFDLIKAEISRNGFEDKISAGIVFTGGTSKMEGVVELAESIFQTSVRMGIPSKFKGMETILQNPIYSTSIGLIEHGYKQINHEMLAEQNQGFFSKLLRIVKSEY
;
A
#
# COMPACT_ATOMS: atom_id res chain seq x y z
N PHE A 1 -5.90 12.51 11.49
CA PHE A 1 -4.47 12.29 11.77
C PHE A 1 -3.78 11.67 10.57
N THR A 2 -2.56 12.07 10.31
CA THR A 2 -1.69 11.50 9.28
C THR A 2 -0.32 11.27 9.90
N GLY A 3 0.25 10.09 9.69
CA GLY A 3 1.59 9.73 10.14
C GLY A 3 2.42 9.17 8.99
N VAL A 4 3.74 9.18 9.13
CA VAL A 4 4.69 8.58 8.19
C VAL A 4 5.63 7.66 8.96
N ILE A 5 5.81 6.45 8.46
CA ILE A 5 6.75 5.48 8.99
C ILE A 5 7.81 5.22 7.91
N PRO A 6 9.10 5.37 8.23
CA PRO A 6 10.18 5.30 7.24
C PRO A 6 10.60 3.85 6.90
N ILE A 7 9.66 2.91 6.92
CA ILE A 7 9.86 1.52 6.52
C ILE A 7 8.84 1.19 5.43
N ALA A 8 9.31 0.67 4.31
CA ALA A 8 8.49 0.32 3.17
C ALA A 8 9.08 -0.90 2.43
N GLY A 9 8.53 -1.21 1.25
CA GLY A 9 8.95 -2.34 0.44
C GLY A 9 10.43 -2.35 0.04
N ASP A 10 11.05 -1.18 -0.07
CA ASP A 10 12.47 -1.05 -0.43
C ASP A 10 13.40 -1.58 0.67
N GLN A 11 13.03 -1.47 1.96
CA GLN A 11 13.78 -2.09 3.04
C GLN A 11 13.74 -3.61 2.94
N VAL A 12 12.57 -4.19 2.65
CA VAL A 12 12.43 -5.64 2.41
C VAL A 12 13.34 -6.09 1.26
N THR A 13 13.36 -5.33 0.16
CA THR A 13 14.26 -5.60 -0.98
C THR A 13 15.72 -5.53 -0.57
N SER A 14 16.08 -4.52 0.23
CA SER A 14 17.45 -4.37 0.73
C SER A 14 17.86 -5.52 1.65
N ASP A 15 16.98 -5.95 2.55
CA ASP A 15 17.24 -7.09 3.44
C ASP A 15 17.46 -8.37 2.63
N ILE A 16 16.64 -8.64 1.62
CA ILE A 16 16.80 -9.77 0.70
C ILE A 16 18.13 -9.67 -0.04
N ALA A 17 18.45 -8.50 -0.60
CA ALA A 17 19.68 -8.28 -1.35
C ALA A 17 20.92 -8.54 -0.48
N GLN A 18 20.92 -8.08 0.76
CA GLN A 18 22.01 -8.27 1.73
C GLN A 18 22.11 -9.72 2.20
N ALA A 19 21.01 -10.31 2.64
CA ALA A 19 20.99 -11.69 3.16
C ALA A 19 21.39 -12.70 2.09
N LEU A 20 20.87 -12.52 0.87
CA LEU A 20 21.13 -13.43 -0.24
C LEU A 20 22.38 -13.05 -1.06
N ARG A 21 23.00 -11.88 -0.77
CA ARG A 21 24.13 -11.36 -1.56
C ARG A 21 23.85 -11.40 -3.06
N THR A 22 22.72 -10.83 -3.43
CA THR A 22 22.22 -10.74 -4.81
C THR A 22 22.02 -9.27 -5.21
N PRO A 23 22.05 -8.89 -6.48
CA PRO A 23 21.79 -7.53 -6.91
C PRO A 23 20.38 -7.07 -6.52
N THR A 24 20.21 -5.79 -6.15
CA THR A 24 18.91 -5.22 -5.73
C THR A 24 17.77 -5.46 -6.73
N PRO A 25 17.97 -5.32 -8.06
CA PRO A 25 16.89 -5.64 -9.02
C PRO A 25 16.46 -7.10 -8.96
N GLN A 26 17.40 -8.03 -8.73
CA GLN A 26 17.08 -9.44 -8.57
C GLN A 26 16.34 -9.71 -7.25
N ALA A 27 16.75 -9.05 -6.16
CA ALA A 27 16.07 -9.16 -4.87
C ALA A 27 14.62 -8.67 -4.97
N GLU A 28 14.37 -7.59 -5.73
CA GLU A 28 13.04 -7.08 -5.99
C GLU A 28 12.18 -8.07 -6.79
N ASP A 29 12.74 -8.68 -7.83
CA ASP A 29 12.07 -9.70 -8.63
C ASP A 29 11.71 -10.95 -7.80
N ILE A 30 12.65 -11.40 -6.97
CA ILE A 30 12.45 -12.52 -6.04
C ILE A 30 11.34 -12.18 -5.03
N LYS A 31 11.38 -10.98 -4.43
CA LYS A 31 10.35 -10.50 -3.50
C LYS A 31 8.97 -10.51 -4.13
N GLN A 32 8.85 -9.98 -5.35
CA GLN A 32 7.55 -9.88 -6.02
C GLN A 32 6.97 -11.23 -6.46
N LYS A 33 7.82 -12.17 -6.85
CA LYS A 33 7.38 -13.48 -7.39
C LYS A 33 7.19 -14.54 -6.31
N HIS A 34 8.04 -14.53 -5.29
CA HIS A 34 8.17 -15.64 -4.34
C HIS A 34 8.04 -15.19 -2.87
N GLY A 35 7.95 -13.89 -2.61
CA GLY A 35 7.87 -13.37 -1.25
C GLY A 35 6.63 -13.84 -0.52
N CYS A 36 6.81 -14.10 0.79
CA CYS A 36 5.74 -14.40 1.74
C CYS A 36 6.07 -13.73 3.08
N ALA A 37 5.07 -13.11 3.72
CA ALA A 37 5.23 -12.45 5.00
C ALA A 37 5.02 -13.38 6.20
N VAL A 38 4.63 -14.64 5.96
CA VAL A 38 4.38 -15.67 6.99
C VAL A 38 5.11 -16.94 6.59
N THR A 39 6.10 -17.35 7.36
CA THR A 39 6.93 -18.52 7.04
C THR A 39 6.09 -19.80 6.97
N GLU A 40 5.10 -19.95 7.85
CA GLU A 40 4.23 -21.12 7.91
C GLU A 40 3.35 -21.31 6.66
N PHE A 41 3.22 -20.30 5.81
CA PHE A 41 2.47 -20.40 4.54
C PHE A 41 3.31 -20.99 3.41
N THR A 42 4.62 -21.09 3.61
CA THR A 42 5.54 -21.66 2.63
C THR A 42 5.76 -23.15 2.88
N LYS A 43 6.06 -23.87 1.80
CA LYS A 43 6.42 -25.29 1.88
C LYS A 43 7.92 -25.48 1.71
N ASP A 44 8.46 -26.48 2.38
CA ASP A 44 9.91 -26.77 2.36
C ASP A 44 10.41 -27.26 0.99
N ASP A 45 9.51 -27.79 0.15
CA ASP A 45 9.81 -28.26 -1.20
C ASP A 45 9.77 -27.15 -2.27
N GLU A 46 9.29 -25.95 -1.91
CA GLU A 46 9.31 -24.79 -2.81
C GLU A 46 10.69 -24.14 -2.81
N THR A 47 11.36 -24.12 -3.97
CA THR A 47 12.68 -23.49 -4.13
C THR A 47 12.63 -22.26 -5.01
N VAL A 48 13.54 -21.33 -4.76
CA VAL A 48 13.72 -20.07 -5.48
C VAL A 48 15.16 -20.00 -5.97
N GLU A 49 15.36 -19.73 -7.25
CA GLU A 49 16.69 -19.52 -7.83
C GLU A 49 17.21 -18.12 -7.49
N VAL A 50 18.39 -18.05 -6.89
CA VAL A 50 19.05 -16.80 -6.50
C VAL A 50 20.32 -16.62 -7.30
N LEU A 51 20.40 -15.57 -8.11
CA LEU A 51 21.60 -15.20 -8.84
C LEU A 51 22.62 -14.56 -7.90
N GLY A 52 23.85 -15.06 -7.95
CA GLY A 52 24.96 -14.51 -7.15
C GLY A 52 25.59 -13.27 -7.78
N VAL A 53 26.25 -12.45 -6.94
CA VAL A 53 27.09 -11.31 -7.40
C VAL A 53 28.47 -11.82 -7.84
N GLY A 54 29.08 -11.14 -8.80
CA GLY A 54 30.47 -11.40 -9.19
C GLY A 54 30.70 -12.70 -9.96
N GLY A 55 29.74 -13.12 -10.79
CA GLY A 55 29.86 -14.30 -11.65
C GLY A 55 29.73 -15.64 -10.90
N ARG A 56 29.24 -15.63 -9.67
CA ARG A 56 28.94 -16.86 -8.94
C ARG A 56 27.77 -17.60 -9.59
N PRO A 57 27.79 -18.93 -9.62
CA PRO A 57 26.68 -19.70 -10.17
C PRO A 57 25.40 -19.45 -9.36
N PRO A 58 24.23 -19.55 -10.02
CA PRO A 58 22.93 -19.51 -9.32
C PRO A 58 22.88 -20.61 -8.25
N ARG A 59 22.14 -20.31 -7.18
CA ARG A 59 21.88 -21.26 -6.10
C ARG A 59 20.39 -21.34 -5.80
N GLU A 60 19.94 -22.48 -5.33
CA GLU A 60 18.58 -22.65 -4.84
C GLU A 60 18.48 -22.28 -3.36
N LEU A 61 17.38 -21.64 -3.01
CA LEU A 61 17.00 -21.30 -1.66
C LEU A 61 15.56 -21.80 -1.42
N SER A 62 15.25 -22.35 -0.26
CA SER A 62 13.86 -22.66 0.08
C SER A 62 13.05 -21.39 0.20
N ARG A 63 11.79 -21.42 -0.21
CA ARG A 63 10.88 -20.28 -0.06
C ARG A 63 10.66 -19.93 1.41
N SER A 64 10.70 -20.91 2.31
CA SER A 64 10.65 -20.67 3.76
C SER A 64 11.82 -19.81 4.24
N SER A 65 13.05 -20.08 3.77
CA SER A 65 14.22 -19.24 4.10
C SER A 65 14.09 -17.81 3.56
N LEU A 66 13.41 -17.61 2.44
CA LEU A 66 13.09 -16.27 1.95
C LEU A 66 12.06 -15.58 2.84
N ALA A 67 11.03 -16.29 3.27
CA ALA A 67 10.02 -15.78 4.20
C ALA A 67 10.62 -15.41 5.56
N ASP A 68 11.59 -16.18 6.06
CA ASP A 68 12.34 -15.87 7.30
C ASP A 68 13.10 -14.52 7.23
N ILE A 69 13.46 -14.07 6.02
CA ILE A 69 14.07 -12.75 5.83
C ILE A 69 12.98 -11.66 5.78
N ILE A 70 11.83 -11.96 5.17
CA ILE A 70 10.77 -10.99 4.90
C ILE A 70 9.90 -10.72 6.14
N GLN A 71 9.48 -11.76 6.84
CA GLN A 71 8.54 -11.69 7.96
C GLN A 71 8.99 -10.74 9.07
N PRO A 72 10.24 -10.74 9.55
CA PRO A 72 10.69 -9.82 10.59
C PRO A 72 10.54 -8.35 10.20
N ARG A 73 10.77 -8.00 8.94
CA ARG A 73 10.64 -6.63 8.45
C ARG A 73 9.18 -6.16 8.40
N TYR A 74 8.26 -7.02 8.00
CA TYR A 74 6.84 -6.69 8.08
C TYR A 74 6.34 -6.62 9.52
N SER A 75 6.82 -7.51 10.41
CA SER A 75 6.49 -7.45 11.84
C SER A 75 6.95 -6.12 12.45
N GLU A 76 8.18 -5.71 12.20
CA GLU A 76 8.70 -4.41 12.65
C GLU A 76 7.86 -3.24 12.14
N LEU A 77 7.50 -3.24 10.85
CA LEU A 77 6.63 -2.21 10.28
C LEU A 77 5.28 -2.15 11.01
N PHE A 78 4.65 -3.28 11.27
CA PHE A 78 3.35 -3.34 11.92
C PHE A 78 3.43 -2.94 13.40
N ASP A 79 4.49 -3.32 14.10
CA ASP A 79 4.73 -2.89 15.47
C ASP A 79 4.93 -1.36 15.56
N LEU A 80 5.65 -0.76 14.63
CA LEU A 80 5.80 0.70 14.55
C LEU A 80 4.47 1.39 14.25
N ILE A 81 3.66 0.85 13.35
CA ILE A 81 2.30 1.37 13.08
C ILE A 81 1.44 1.28 14.33
N LYS A 82 1.46 0.14 15.02
CA LYS A 82 0.70 -0.09 16.26
C LYS A 82 1.12 0.90 17.36
N ALA A 83 2.42 1.10 17.52
CA ALA A 83 2.96 2.08 18.46
C ALA A 83 2.53 3.52 18.13
N GLU A 84 2.47 3.88 16.85
CA GLU A 84 2.02 5.20 16.41
C GLU A 84 0.51 5.41 16.63
N ILE A 85 -0.30 4.39 16.40
CA ILE A 85 -1.74 4.39 16.70
C ILE A 85 -1.97 4.60 18.20
N SER A 86 -1.24 3.85 19.04
CA SER A 86 -1.31 3.92 20.50
C SER A 86 -0.88 5.30 21.02
N ARG A 87 0.26 5.80 20.56
CA ARG A 87 0.77 7.11 20.94
C ARG A 87 -0.21 8.25 20.71
N ASN A 88 -1.03 8.13 19.67
CA ASN A 88 -2.01 9.14 19.29
C ASN A 88 -3.42 8.86 19.84
N GLY A 89 -3.62 7.82 20.65
CA GLY A 89 -4.90 7.50 21.30
C GLY A 89 -5.99 7.08 20.30
N PHE A 90 -5.63 6.36 19.24
CA PHE A 90 -6.58 5.87 18.23
C PHE A 90 -6.93 4.38 18.37
N GLU A 91 -6.47 3.68 19.39
CA GLU A 91 -6.72 2.25 19.60
C GLU A 91 -8.21 1.91 19.57
N ASP A 92 -9.02 2.65 20.30
CA ASP A 92 -10.47 2.43 20.35
C ASP A 92 -11.18 2.82 19.04
N LYS A 93 -10.54 3.62 18.20
CA LYS A 93 -11.14 4.15 16.95
C LYS A 93 -10.94 3.24 15.75
N ILE A 94 -10.03 2.27 15.83
CA ILE A 94 -9.77 1.30 14.77
C ILE A 94 -10.61 0.03 14.86
N SER A 95 -11.65 0.03 15.71
CA SER A 95 -12.55 -1.11 15.90
C SER A 95 -13.24 -1.61 14.61
N ALA A 96 -13.38 -0.74 13.62
CA ALA A 96 -13.90 -1.10 12.29
C ALA A 96 -12.89 -1.89 11.42
N GLY A 97 -11.66 -2.06 11.89
CA GLY A 97 -10.58 -2.76 11.20
C GLY A 97 -9.61 -1.83 10.47
N ILE A 98 -8.61 -2.44 9.85
CA ILE A 98 -7.51 -1.79 9.14
C ILE A 98 -7.60 -2.11 7.65
N VAL A 99 -7.28 -1.14 6.81
CA VAL A 99 -7.25 -1.32 5.35
C VAL A 99 -5.84 -1.06 4.84
N PHE A 100 -5.23 -2.07 4.24
CA PHE A 100 -3.95 -1.94 3.55
C PHE A 100 -4.17 -1.69 2.06
N THR A 101 -3.33 -0.85 1.48
CA THR A 101 -3.32 -0.62 0.04
C THR A 101 -1.91 -0.28 -0.44
N GLY A 102 -1.72 -0.22 -1.75
CA GLY A 102 -0.40 -0.05 -2.35
C GLY A 102 0.26 -1.38 -2.73
N GLY A 103 1.44 -1.33 -3.34
CA GLY A 103 2.13 -2.51 -3.87
C GLY A 103 2.48 -3.55 -2.82
N THR A 104 2.98 -3.11 -1.67
CA THR A 104 3.40 -3.98 -0.56
C THR A 104 2.26 -4.72 0.12
N SER A 105 1.02 -4.24 -0.01
CA SER A 105 -0.17 -4.94 0.50
C SER A 105 -0.51 -6.22 -0.27
N LYS A 106 0.16 -6.47 -1.39
CA LYS A 106 0.00 -7.70 -2.20
C LYS A 106 0.88 -8.85 -1.74
N MET A 107 1.76 -8.63 -0.78
CA MET A 107 2.60 -9.70 -0.24
C MET A 107 1.72 -10.80 0.34
N GLU A 108 2.00 -12.04 -0.04
CA GLU A 108 1.30 -13.21 0.51
C GLU A 108 1.48 -13.27 2.04
N GLY A 109 0.41 -13.56 2.76
CA GLY A 109 0.43 -13.64 4.23
C GLY A 109 0.46 -12.29 4.96
N VAL A 110 0.49 -11.15 4.24
CA VAL A 110 0.59 -9.83 4.89
C VAL A 110 -0.64 -9.48 5.71
N VAL A 111 -1.81 -9.89 5.27
CA VAL A 111 -3.08 -9.64 5.97
C VAL A 111 -3.11 -10.45 7.28
N GLU A 112 -2.79 -11.72 7.21
CA GLU A 112 -2.78 -12.63 8.35
C GLU A 112 -1.74 -12.23 9.39
N LEU A 113 -0.54 -11.86 8.97
CA LEU A 113 0.49 -11.33 9.86
C LEU A 113 0.02 -10.05 10.56
N ALA A 114 -0.61 -9.15 9.81
CA ALA A 114 -1.13 -7.92 10.37
C ALA A 114 -2.28 -8.18 11.37
N GLU A 115 -3.21 -9.06 11.06
CA GLU A 115 -4.30 -9.45 11.98
C GLU A 115 -3.75 -10.03 13.28
N SER A 116 -2.68 -10.82 13.21
CA SER A 116 -2.02 -11.39 14.38
C SER A 116 -1.37 -10.33 15.28
N ILE A 117 -0.85 -9.23 14.70
CA ILE A 117 -0.17 -8.15 15.45
C ILE A 117 -1.18 -7.11 15.96
N PHE A 118 -2.09 -6.67 15.10
CA PHE A 118 -3.08 -5.65 15.48
C PHE A 118 -4.24 -6.17 16.30
N GLN A 119 -4.50 -7.48 16.29
CA GLN A 119 -5.64 -8.14 16.95
C GLN A 119 -6.98 -7.56 16.50
N THR A 120 -7.07 -7.19 15.23
CA THR A 120 -8.27 -6.66 14.59
C THR A 120 -8.34 -7.10 13.13
N SER A 121 -9.53 -7.03 12.53
CA SER A 121 -9.70 -7.40 11.13
C SER A 121 -8.90 -6.51 10.19
N VAL A 122 -8.22 -7.13 9.24
CA VAL A 122 -7.43 -6.44 8.21
C VAL A 122 -7.93 -6.85 6.82
N ARG A 123 -7.97 -5.91 5.90
CA ARG A 123 -8.29 -6.22 4.50
C ARG A 123 -7.44 -5.43 3.53
N MET A 124 -7.26 -5.97 2.35
CA MET A 124 -6.65 -5.23 1.25
C MET A 124 -7.69 -4.28 0.62
N GLY A 125 -7.31 -3.00 0.51
CA GLY A 125 -8.09 -1.96 -0.16
C GLY A 125 -7.77 -1.91 -1.65
N ILE A 126 -8.82 -2.03 -2.46
CA ILE A 126 -8.75 -1.97 -3.92
C ILE A 126 -9.58 -0.77 -4.38
N PRO A 127 -9.10 0.06 -5.33
CA PRO A 127 -9.90 1.12 -5.92
C PRO A 127 -11.12 0.53 -6.62
N SER A 128 -12.32 1.01 -6.33
CA SER A 128 -13.56 0.39 -6.80
C SER A 128 -14.54 1.31 -7.54
N LYS A 129 -14.26 2.63 -7.60
CA LYS A 129 -15.25 3.63 -8.04
C LYS A 129 -15.27 3.95 -9.53
N PHE A 130 -14.32 3.47 -10.31
CA PHE A 130 -14.22 3.81 -11.72
C PHE A 130 -14.61 2.63 -12.60
N LYS A 131 -15.33 2.92 -13.69
CA LYS A 131 -15.65 1.95 -14.73
C LYS A 131 -14.63 2.05 -15.87
N GLY A 132 -14.23 0.92 -16.44
CA GLY A 132 -13.22 0.79 -17.49
C GLY A 132 -11.86 0.33 -16.93
N MET A 133 -10.99 -0.20 -17.76
CA MET A 133 -9.65 -0.71 -17.41
C MET A 133 -9.59 -1.51 -16.09
N GLU A 134 -10.49 -2.46 -15.93
CA GLU A 134 -10.72 -3.19 -14.67
C GLU A 134 -9.45 -3.80 -14.07
N THR A 135 -8.53 -4.28 -14.90
CA THR A 135 -7.24 -4.84 -14.46
C THR A 135 -6.34 -3.81 -13.76
N ILE A 136 -6.41 -2.53 -14.14
CA ILE A 136 -5.68 -1.44 -13.48
C ILE A 136 -6.44 -0.99 -12.24
N LEU A 137 -7.74 -0.82 -12.35
CA LEU A 137 -8.57 -0.28 -11.27
C LEU A 137 -8.69 -1.24 -10.08
N GLN A 138 -8.58 -2.55 -10.30
CA GLN A 138 -8.62 -3.55 -9.24
C GLN A 138 -7.25 -3.85 -8.62
N ASN A 139 -6.21 -3.11 -8.98
CA ASN A 139 -4.88 -3.33 -8.45
C ASN A 139 -4.51 -2.25 -7.40
N PRO A 140 -4.21 -2.63 -6.15
CA PRO A 140 -3.90 -1.69 -5.07
C PRO A 140 -2.65 -0.84 -5.34
N ILE A 141 -1.77 -1.24 -6.27
CA ILE A 141 -0.61 -0.44 -6.70
C ILE A 141 -1.02 0.96 -7.17
N TYR A 142 -2.18 1.08 -7.81
CA TYR A 142 -2.65 2.33 -8.39
C TYR A 142 -3.56 3.16 -7.46
N SER A 143 -3.76 2.74 -6.20
CA SER A 143 -4.67 3.40 -5.27
C SER A 143 -4.39 4.88 -5.09
N THR A 144 -3.11 5.26 -4.95
CA THR A 144 -2.71 6.67 -4.80
C THR A 144 -2.99 7.48 -6.07
N SER A 145 -2.61 6.95 -7.23
CA SER A 145 -2.83 7.64 -8.52
C SER A 145 -4.32 7.85 -8.80
N ILE A 146 -5.13 6.82 -8.55
CA ILE A 146 -6.58 6.88 -8.72
C ILE A 146 -7.20 7.87 -7.73
N GLY A 147 -6.76 7.85 -6.47
CA GLY A 147 -7.20 8.81 -5.45
C GLY A 147 -6.88 10.26 -5.80
N LEU A 148 -5.70 10.52 -6.37
CA LEU A 148 -5.31 11.86 -6.84
C LEU A 148 -6.19 12.33 -8.00
N ILE A 149 -6.49 11.46 -8.97
CA ILE A 149 -7.40 11.76 -10.08
C ILE A 149 -8.80 12.07 -9.56
N GLU A 150 -9.32 11.26 -8.65
CA GLU A 150 -10.65 11.49 -8.04
C GLU A 150 -10.70 12.81 -7.29
N HIS A 151 -9.65 13.11 -6.53
CA HIS A 151 -9.55 14.36 -5.77
C HIS A 151 -9.53 15.58 -6.70
N GLY A 152 -8.67 15.56 -7.73
CA GLY A 152 -8.59 16.64 -8.72
C GLY A 152 -9.89 16.86 -9.47
N TYR A 153 -10.57 15.78 -9.88
CA TYR A 153 -11.87 15.87 -10.54
C TYR A 153 -12.94 16.50 -9.64
N LYS A 154 -12.96 16.17 -8.36
CA LYS A 154 -13.87 16.79 -7.38
C LYS A 154 -13.59 18.27 -7.19
N GLN A 155 -12.31 18.68 -7.10
CA GLN A 155 -11.94 20.09 -6.97
C GLN A 155 -12.38 20.91 -8.19
N ILE A 156 -12.09 20.44 -9.41
CA ILE A 156 -12.49 21.11 -10.65
C ILE A 156 -14.02 21.30 -10.70
N ASN A 157 -14.78 20.24 -10.36
CA ASN A 157 -16.24 20.35 -10.34
C ASN A 157 -16.74 21.32 -9.27
N HIS A 158 -16.13 21.37 -8.10
CA HIS A 158 -16.47 22.35 -7.05
C HIS A 158 -16.21 23.79 -7.49
N GLU A 159 -15.08 24.04 -8.14
CA GLU A 159 -14.74 25.38 -8.66
C GLU A 159 -15.71 25.81 -9.77
N MET A 160 -16.02 24.94 -10.73
CA MET A 160 -17.00 25.22 -11.78
C MET A 160 -18.41 25.50 -11.24
N LEU A 161 -18.86 24.76 -10.22
CA LEU A 161 -20.15 24.99 -9.56
C LEU A 161 -20.15 26.30 -8.75
N ALA A 162 -19.04 26.66 -8.12
CA ALA A 162 -18.90 27.92 -7.39
C ALA A 162 -18.93 29.12 -8.35
N GLU A 163 -18.26 29.04 -9.50
CA GLU A 163 -18.29 30.09 -10.54
C GLU A 163 -19.69 30.25 -11.15
N GLN A 164 -20.41 29.15 -11.43
CA GLN A 164 -21.79 29.21 -11.90
C GLN A 164 -22.74 29.88 -10.90
N ASN A 165 -22.59 29.57 -9.62
CA ASN A 165 -23.40 30.18 -8.57
C ASN A 165 -23.10 31.67 -8.38
N GLN A 166 -21.82 32.09 -8.44
CA GLN A 166 -21.45 33.51 -8.40
C GLN A 166 -21.99 34.27 -9.60
N GLY A 167 -21.95 33.68 -10.79
CA GLY A 167 -22.54 34.25 -12.01
C GLY A 167 -24.06 34.40 -11.92
N PHE A 168 -24.76 33.46 -11.28
CA PHE A 168 -26.19 33.52 -11.07
C PHE A 168 -26.58 34.60 -10.05
N PHE A 169 -25.94 34.68 -8.90
CA PHE A 169 -26.17 35.71 -7.88
C PHE A 169 -25.84 37.12 -8.37
N SER A 170 -24.76 37.27 -9.16
CA SER A 170 -24.41 38.57 -9.73
C SER A 170 -25.43 39.03 -10.78
N LYS A 171 -26.03 38.15 -11.56
CA LYS A 171 -27.13 38.44 -12.48
C LYS A 171 -28.41 38.82 -11.72
N LEU A 172 -28.75 38.11 -10.65
CA LEU A 172 -29.93 38.41 -9.82
C LEU A 172 -29.81 39.78 -9.16
N LEU A 173 -28.65 40.12 -8.59
CA LEU A 173 -28.37 41.43 -7.99
C LEU A 173 -28.40 42.56 -9.02
N ARG A 174 -28.06 42.31 -10.27
CA ARG A 174 -28.10 43.27 -11.37
C ARG A 174 -29.54 43.59 -11.78
N ILE A 175 -30.42 42.57 -11.77
CA ILE A 175 -31.85 42.70 -12.08
C ILE A 175 -32.53 43.55 -10.96
N VAL A 176 -32.27 43.21 -9.69
CA VAL A 176 -32.84 43.97 -8.55
C VAL A 176 -32.35 45.44 -8.50
N LYS A 177 -31.09 45.70 -8.93
CA LYS A 177 -30.59 47.09 -8.99
C LYS A 177 -31.06 47.88 -10.21
N SER A 178 -31.63 47.25 -11.24
CA SER A 178 -32.16 47.94 -12.40
C SER A 178 -33.63 48.38 -12.27
N GLU A 179 -34.31 47.99 -11.21
CA GLU A 179 -35.69 48.38 -10.91
C GLU A 179 -35.82 49.47 -9.86
N TYR A 180 -34.72 50.07 -9.44
CA TYR A 180 -34.64 51.27 -8.60
C TYR A 180 -33.79 52.35 -9.32
#